data_73347866b4fcb0af7aeacd211fda33a7
#
_entry.id   73347866b4fcb0af7aeacd211fda33a7
#
_cell.length_a   1.000
_cell.length_b   1.000
_cell.length_c   1.000
_cell.angle_alpha   90.00
_cell.angle_beta   90.00
_cell.angle_gamma   90.00
#
_symmetry.space_group_name_H-M   'P 1'
#
loop_
_entity.id
_entity.type
_entity.pdbx_description
1 polymer ?
#
loop_
_entity_poly.entity_id
_entity_poly.type
_entity_poly.pdbx_seq_one_letter_code
_entity_poly.pdbx_strand_id
1 'polypeptide(L)'
;TSRFLTFEIGRGDVCRTQKVFSTAFEIHIAVSLLILFLAETVGLWFVVNKLVISEDRMIAAMWVYQCSILSMIVSVTQVPYNAVIISHEKMNVYAYVELLNVLLKLLVVYFLLIGKADRLILYAVLQLCVSIFIALIYRIYSKIKYEECRIIWMYDKHIIKPMLGFTVWSILGNVSYIGLTQGVNILLNLFFGPVVNSARAIAVQVQTTLNSFWTNFLTAINPQIIKSYASNEVSRLHELVSM
;
A
#
# COMPACT_ATOMS: atom_id res chain seq x y z
N THR A 1 0.53 2.37 10.52
CA THR A 1 0.16 1.08 11.14
C THR A 1 1.38 0.38 11.68
N SER A 2 2.42 0.10 10.88
CA SER A 2 3.64 -0.60 11.30
C SER A 2 4.29 0.03 12.54
N ARG A 3 4.48 1.36 12.57
CA ARG A 3 5.08 2.06 13.71
C ARG A 3 4.40 1.74 15.05
N PHE A 4 3.07 1.78 15.11
CA PHE A 4 2.32 1.50 16.34
C PHE A 4 2.43 0.03 16.75
N LEU A 5 2.34 -0.89 15.80
CA LEU A 5 2.52 -2.32 16.05
C LEU A 5 3.94 -2.63 16.57
N THR A 6 4.97 -2.12 15.90
CA THR A 6 6.36 -2.32 16.30
C THR A 6 6.64 -1.79 17.72
N PHE A 7 6.04 -0.64 18.06
CA PHE A 7 6.20 -0.05 19.39
C PHE A 7 5.59 -0.94 20.50
N GLU A 8 4.38 -1.48 20.30
CA GLU A 8 3.74 -2.34 21.28
C GLU A 8 4.41 -3.72 21.35
N ILE A 9 4.89 -4.25 20.22
CA ILE A 9 5.72 -5.48 20.19
C ILE A 9 7.02 -5.29 20.99
N GLY A 10 7.67 -4.12 20.86
CA GLY A 10 8.87 -3.78 21.62
C GLY A 10 8.63 -3.69 23.14
N ARG A 11 7.40 -3.40 23.57
CA ARG A 11 6.97 -3.41 24.97
C ARG A 11 6.63 -4.82 25.49
N GLY A 12 6.44 -5.78 24.61
CA GLY A 12 6.07 -7.16 24.98
C GLY A 12 4.60 -7.34 25.38
N ASP A 13 3.73 -6.34 25.16
CA ASP A 13 2.30 -6.40 25.50
C ASP A 13 1.49 -6.95 24.32
N VAL A 14 1.30 -8.27 24.29
CA VAL A 14 0.54 -8.98 23.24
C VAL A 14 -0.92 -8.52 23.20
N CYS A 15 -1.56 -8.28 24.36
CA CYS A 15 -2.95 -7.87 24.41
C CYS A 15 -3.14 -6.48 23.78
N ARG A 16 -2.22 -5.57 24.06
CA ARG A 16 -2.24 -4.22 23.49
C ARG A 16 -1.88 -4.22 22.00
N THR A 17 -0.92 -5.06 21.59
CA THR A 17 -0.59 -5.26 20.18
C THR A 17 -1.81 -5.75 19.40
N GLN A 18 -2.59 -6.69 19.94
CA GLN A 18 -3.82 -7.19 19.33
C GLN A 18 -4.88 -6.08 19.19
N LYS A 19 -5.04 -5.21 20.21
CA LYS A 19 -5.94 -4.05 20.13
C LYS A 19 -5.51 -3.07 19.05
N VAL A 20 -4.21 -2.76 18.95
CA VAL A 20 -3.65 -1.88 17.91
C VAL A 20 -3.86 -2.49 16.52
N PHE A 21 -3.64 -3.80 16.36
CA PHE A 21 -3.89 -4.50 15.10
C PHE A 21 -5.37 -4.41 14.70
N SER A 22 -6.29 -4.73 15.62
CA SER A 22 -7.74 -4.70 15.38
C SER A 22 -8.20 -3.29 15.02
N THR A 23 -7.77 -2.28 15.75
CA THR A 23 -8.05 -0.87 15.45
C THR A 23 -7.50 -0.45 14.08
N ALA A 24 -6.27 -0.87 13.75
CA ALA A 24 -5.70 -0.60 12.43
C ALA A 24 -6.54 -1.25 11.31
N PHE A 25 -6.98 -2.48 11.51
CA PHE A 25 -7.82 -3.19 10.56
C PHE A 25 -9.18 -2.52 10.36
N GLU A 26 -9.83 -2.07 11.45
CA GLU A 26 -11.09 -1.31 11.41
C GLU A 26 -10.94 0.01 10.63
N ILE A 27 -9.86 0.77 10.88
CA ILE A 27 -9.55 1.99 10.14
C ILE A 27 -9.39 1.69 8.64
N HIS A 28 -8.69 0.62 8.27
CA HIS A 28 -8.48 0.27 6.87
C HIS A 28 -9.79 -0.21 6.19
N ILE A 29 -10.68 -0.88 6.92
CA ILE A 29 -12.03 -1.18 6.42
C ILE A 29 -12.83 0.11 6.18
N ALA A 30 -12.83 1.04 7.14
CA ALA A 30 -13.54 2.31 6.98
C ALA A 30 -13.00 3.12 5.79
N VAL A 31 -11.68 3.16 5.61
CA VAL A 31 -11.04 3.79 4.45
C VAL A 31 -11.42 3.08 3.15
N SER A 32 -11.44 1.74 3.14
CA SER A 32 -11.85 0.95 1.96
C SER A 32 -13.30 1.22 1.57
N LEU A 33 -14.20 1.35 2.54
CA LEU A 33 -15.61 1.70 2.28
C LEU A 33 -15.76 3.12 1.76
N LEU A 34 -14.98 4.07 2.29
CA LEU A 34 -14.95 5.44 1.77
C LEU A 34 -14.46 5.50 0.32
N ILE A 35 -13.38 4.76 0.01
CA ILE A 35 -12.85 4.65 -1.36
C ILE A 35 -13.90 4.02 -2.28
N LEU A 36 -14.56 2.94 -1.86
CA LEU A 36 -15.64 2.31 -2.63
C LEU A 36 -16.74 3.30 -2.92
N PHE A 37 -17.23 4.02 -1.91
CA PHE A 37 -18.27 5.01 -2.06
C PHE A 37 -17.89 6.12 -3.06
N LEU A 38 -16.69 6.68 -2.93
CA LEU A 38 -16.19 7.73 -3.83
C LEU A 38 -15.99 7.20 -5.25
N ALA A 39 -15.48 5.98 -5.40
CA ALA A 39 -15.30 5.35 -6.69
C ALA A 39 -16.66 5.12 -7.37
N GLU A 40 -17.64 4.52 -6.67
CA GLU A 40 -18.95 4.21 -7.28
C GLU A 40 -19.82 5.47 -7.53
N THR A 41 -19.53 6.59 -6.88
CA THR A 41 -20.26 7.84 -7.10
C THR A 41 -19.50 8.76 -8.07
N VAL A 42 -18.45 9.42 -7.58
CA VAL A 42 -17.71 10.42 -8.34
C VAL A 42 -16.88 9.78 -9.45
N GLY A 43 -16.23 8.66 -9.16
CA GLY A 43 -15.39 7.95 -10.13
C GLY A 43 -16.19 7.39 -11.28
N LEU A 44 -17.30 6.70 -11.00
CA LEU A 44 -18.18 6.15 -12.02
C LEU A 44 -18.79 7.26 -12.90
N TRP A 45 -19.27 8.34 -12.27
CA TRP A 45 -19.75 9.51 -13.00
C TRP A 45 -18.69 10.07 -13.96
N PHE A 46 -17.45 10.16 -13.50
CA PHE A 46 -16.36 10.66 -14.33
C PHE A 46 -16.05 9.74 -15.51
N VAL A 47 -15.99 8.42 -15.29
CA VAL A 47 -15.75 7.41 -16.34
C VAL A 47 -16.82 7.46 -17.42
N VAL A 48 -18.11 7.55 -17.01
CA VAL A 48 -19.23 7.50 -17.95
C VAL A 48 -19.42 8.83 -18.67
N ASN A 49 -19.20 9.99 -18.02
CA ASN A 49 -19.60 11.28 -18.58
C ASN A 49 -18.45 12.14 -19.08
N LYS A 50 -17.20 11.89 -18.64
CA LYS A 50 -16.04 12.74 -18.94
C LYS A 50 -14.97 12.05 -19.77
N LEU A 51 -14.81 10.73 -19.64
CA LEU A 51 -13.84 10.00 -20.43
C LEU A 51 -14.36 9.74 -21.84
N VAL A 52 -13.52 10.04 -22.82
CA VAL A 52 -13.80 9.73 -24.23
C VAL A 52 -13.37 8.28 -24.48
N ILE A 53 -14.33 7.36 -24.35
CA ILE A 53 -14.15 5.93 -24.61
C ILE A 53 -15.04 5.56 -25.78
N SER A 54 -14.51 4.82 -26.77
CA SER A 54 -15.34 4.31 -27.87
C SER A 54 -16.42 3.35 -27.35
N GLU A 55 -17.61 3.41 -27.93
CA GLU A 55 -18.77 2.62 -27.49
C GLU A 55 -18.46 1.13 -27.43
N ASP A 56 -17.74 0.59 -28.42
CA ASP A 56 -17.31 -0.82 -28.49
C ASP A 56 -16.39 -1.23 -27.31
N ARG A 57 -15.75 -0.28 -26.65
CA ARG A 57 -14.80 -0.53 -25.54
C ARG A 57 -15.35 -0.16 -24.17
N MET A 58 -16.54 0.39 -24.09
CA MET A 58 -17.15 0.82 -22.82
C MET A 58 -17.30 -0.35 -21.86
N ILE A 59 -17.74 -1.51 -22.34
CA ILE A 59 -17.90 -2.73 -21.52
C ILE A 59 -16.54 -3.16 -20.93
N ALA A 60 -15.49 -3.17 -21.74
CA ALA A 60 -14.16 -3.54 -21.28
C ALA A 60 -13.62 -2.52 -20.26
N ALA A 61 -13.84 -1.22 -20.48
CA ALA A 61 -13.46 -0.16 -19.55
C ALA A 61 -14.17 -0.31 -18.20
N MET A 62 -15.46 -0.66 -18.19
CA MET A 62 -16.21 -0.91 -16.95
C MET A 62 -15.67 -2.12 -16.18
N TRP A 63 -15.32 -3.22 -16.86
CA TRP A 63 -14.68 -4.37 -16.21
C TRP A 63 -13.35 -3.99 -15.57
N VAL A 64 -12.49 -3.24 -16.29
CA VAL A 64 -11.21 -2.75 -15.76
C VAL A 64 -11.44 -1.86 -14.55
N TYR A 65 -12.43 -0.96 -14.63
CA TYR A 65 -12.76 -0.05 -13.55
C TYR A 65 -13.15 -0.80 -12.27
N GLN A 66 -14.10 -1.72 -12.37
CA GLN A 66 -14.57 -2.50 -11.22
C GLN A 66 -13.48 -3.42 -10.66
N CYS A 67 -12.71 -4.11 -11.50
CA CYS A 67 -11.59 -4.92 -11.05
C CYS A 67 -10.52 -4.08 -10.36
N SER A 68 -10.26 -2.84 -10.80
CA SER A 68 -9.31 -1.94 -10.18
C SER A 68 -9.75 -1.48 -8.79
N ILE A 69 -11.04 -1.14 -8.62
CA ILE A 69 -11.62 -0.79 -7.31
C ILE A 69 -11.48 -1.97 -6.34
N LEU A 70 -11.88 -3.17 -6.77
CA LEU A 70 -11.77 -4.37 -5.94
C LEU A 70 -10.32 -4.68 -5.56
N SER A 71 -9.37 -4.57 -6.51
CA SER A 71 -7.94 -4.75 -6.25
C SER A 71 -7.42 -3.72 -5.23
N MET A 72 -7.88 -2.47 -5.31
CA MET A 72 -7.51 -1.42 -4.36
C MET A 72 -8.05 -1.73 -2.95
N ILE A 73 -9.30 -2.16 -2.82
CA ILE A 73 -9.91 -2.55 -1.54
C ILE A 73 -9.13 -3.72 -0.93
N VAL A 74 -8.80 -4.75 -1.72
CA VAL A 74 -8.01 -5.89 -1.28
C VAL A 74 -6.66 -5.42 -0.77
N SER A 75 -5.97 -4.55 -1.51
CA SER A 75 -4.65 -4.00 -1.13
C SER A 75 -4.71 -3.18 0.15
N VAL A 76 -5.70 -2.31 0.32
CA VAL A 76 -5.86 -1.50 1.54
C VAL A 76 -6.13 -2.38 2.77
N THR A 77 -6.99 -3.39 2.64
CA THR A 77 -7.30 -4.31 3.75
C THR A 77 -6.17 -5.29 4.07
N GLN A 78 -5.17 -5.43 3.19
CA GLN A 78 -3.95 -6.23 3.41
C GLN A 78 -2.91 -5.49 4.27
N VAL A 79 -2.89 -4.15 4.25
CA VAL A 79 -1.86 -3.32 4.90
C VAL A 79 -1.60 -3.69 6.36
N PRO A 80 -2.59 -3.94 7.23
CA PRO A 80 -2.34 -4.34 8.62
C PRO A 80 -1.58 -5.65 8.76
N TYR A 81 -1.87 -6.65 7.91
CA TYR A 81 -1.19 -7.95 7.92
C TYR A 81 0.27 -7.85 7.48
N ASN A 82 0.52 -7.06 6.43
CA ASN A 82 1.89 -6.75 5.99
C ASN A 82 2.66 -6.01 7.09
N ALA A 83 2.02 -5.04 7.75
CA ALA A 83 2.61 -4.29 8.85
C ALA A 83 3.03 -5.18 10.03
N VAL A 84 2.28 -6.25 10.36
CA VAL A 84 2.66 -7.21 11.40
C VAL A 84 3.94 -7.95 11.02
N ILE A 85 4.04 -8.46 9.79
CA ILE A 85 5.23 -9.20 9.32
C ILE A 85 6.48 -8.32 9.40
N ILE A 86 6.37 -7.06 8.96
CA ILE A 86 7.46 -6.07 9.03
C ILE A 86 7.80 -5.76 10.49
N SER A 87 6.80 -5.60 11.36
CA SER A 87 7.00 -5.28 12.78
C SER A 87 7.66 -6.41 13.57
N HIS A 88 7.50 -7.65 13.11
CA HIS A 88 8.23 -8.82 13.62
C HIS A 88 9.58 -9.06 12.92
N GLU A 89 10.04 -8.11 12.11
CA GLU A 89 11.34 -8.16 11.41
C GLU A 89 11.50 -9.38 10.48
N LYS A 90 10.37 -9.97 10.01
CA LYS A 90 10.39 -11.11 9.08
C LYS A 90 10.51 -10.65 7.64
N MET A 91 11.59 -9.87 7.36
CA MET A 91 11.84 -9.29 6.04
C MET A 91 12.04 -10.33 4.95
N ASN A 92 12.54 -11.53 5.29
CA ASN A 92 12.66 -12.65 4.36
C ASN A 92 11.29 -13.10 3.82
N VAL A 93 10.27 -13.20 4.70
CA VAL A 93 8.91 -13.57 4.28
C VAL A 93 8.31 -12.49 3.39
N TYR A 94 8.48 -11.23 3.79
CA TYR A 94 8.07 -10.09 2.98
C TYR A 94 8.70 -10.13 1.59
N ALA A 95 10.02 -10.35 1.50
CA ALA A 95 10.75 -10.41 0.25
C ALA A 95 10.29 -11.58 -0.65
N TYR A 96 10.06 -12.78 -0.08
CA TYR A 96 9.57 -13.92 -0.86
C TYR A 96 8.17 -13.70 -1.42
N VAL A 97 7.27 -13.11 -0.63
CA VAL A 97 5.91 -12.81 -1.11
C VAL A 97 5.92 -11.72 -2.18
N GLU A 98 6.76 -10.69 -2.05
CA GLU A 98 6.92 -9.67 -3.08
C GLU A 98 7.56 -10.23 -4.37
N LEU A 99 8.54 -11.12 -4.26
CA LEU A 99 9.11 -11.82 -5.41
C LEU A 99 8.03 -12.66 -6.12
N LEU A 100 7.23 -13.41 -5.36
CA LEU A 100 6.10 -14.16 -5.91
C LEU A 100 5.08 -13.25 -6.61
N ASN A 101 4.77 -12.08 -6.03
CA ASN A 101 3.89 -11.08 -6.63
C ASN A 101 4.41 -10.63 -8.01
N VAL A 102 5.70 -10.33 -8.11
CA VAL A 102 6.33 -9.94 -9.38
C VAL A 102 6.27 -11.07 -10.40
N LEU A 103 6.59 -12.30 -10.01
CA LEU A 103 6.52 -13.48 -10.90
C LEU A 103 5.10 -13.73 -11.40
N LEU A 104 4.09 -13.62 -10.53
CA LEU A 104 2.68 -13.76 -10.93
C LEU A 104 2.26 -12.67 -11.91
N LYS A 105 2.69 -11.41 -11.72
CA LYS A 105 2.43 -10.31 -12.67
C LYS A 105 3.08 -10.55 -14.03
N LEU A 106 4.29 -11.13 -14.06
CA LEU A 106 4.92 -11.55 -15.32
C LEU A 106 4.13 -12.67 -16.01
N LEU A 107 3.63 -13.64 -15.25
CA LEU A 107 2.75 -14.69 -15.79
C LEU A 107 1.45 -14.11 -16.37
N VAL A 108 0.84 -13.11 -15.73
CA VAL A 108 -0.32 -12.40 -16.27
C VAL A 108 -0.02 -11.83 -17.65
N VAL A 109 1.13 -11.15 -17.82
CA VAL A 109 1.54 -10.60 -19.13
C VAL A 109 1.73 -11.71 -20.16
N TYR A 110 2.32 -12.85 -19.76
CA TYR A 110 2.49 -14.01 -20.65
C TYR A 110 1.15 -14.61 -21.09
N PHE A 111 0.18 -14.75 -20.18
CA PHE A 111 -1.16 -15.24 -20.51
C PHE A 111 -1.92 -14.32 -21.48
N LEU A 112 -1.64 -13.02 -21.49
CA LEU A 112 -2.22 -12.08 -22.46
C LEU A 112 -1.75 -12.34 -23.90
N LEU A 113 -0.58 -12.93 -24.10
CA LEU A 113 -0.06 -13.27 -25.44
C LEU A 113 -0.81 -14.46 -26.06
N ILE A 114 -1.26 -15.40 -25.22
CA ILE A 114 -1.86 -16.66 -25.65
C ILE A 114 -3.39 -16.57 -25.70
N GLY A 115 -3.99 -15.67 -24.89
CA GLY A 115 -5.43 -15.54 -24.73
C GLY A 115 -6.15 -15.05 -25.98
N LYS A 116 -7.26 -15.69 -26.36
CA LYS A 116 -8.18 -15.27 -27.46
C LYS A 116 -9.24 -14.28 -26.98
N ALA A 117 -9.41 -14.09 -25.68
CA ALA A 117 -10.36 -13.15 -25.09
C ALA A 117 -9.90 -11.68 -25.21
N ASP A 118 -10.81 -10.75 -24.91
CA ASP A 118 -10.43 -9.33 -24.84
C ASP A 118 -9.30 -9.15 -23.83
N ARG A 119 -8.14 -8.73 -24.35
CA ARG A 119 -6.89 -8.61 -23.57
C ARG A 119 -7.03 -7.67 -22.39
N LEU A 120 -7.88 -6.64 -22.52
CA LEU A 120 -8.07 -5.64 -21.48
C LEU A 120 -8.86 -6.21 -20.30
N ILE A 121 -9.95 -6.93 -20.58
CA ILE A 121 -10.76 -7.60 -19.55
C ILE A 121 -9.94 -8.70 -18.88
N LEU A 122 -9.26 -9.54 -19.69
CA LEU A 122 -8.44 -10.63 -19.17
C LEU A 122 -7.34 -10.10 -18.24
N TYR A 123 -6.67 -9.01 -18.63
CA TYR A 123 -5.66 -8.36 -17.79
C TYR A 123 -6.23 -7.92 -16.43
N ALA A 124 -7.37 -7.23 -16.45
CA ALA A 124 -7.97 -6.70 -15.23
C ALA A 124 -8.37 -7.83 -14.26
N VAL A 125 -9.00 -8.88 -14.78
CA VAL A 125 -9.42 -10.04 -13.97
C VAL A 125 -8.21 -10.80 -13.41
N LEU A 126 -7.20 -11.07 -14.23
CA LEU A 126 -5.98 -11.76 -13.76
C LEU A 126 -5.24 -10.93 -12.71
N GLN A 127 -5.15 -9.60 -12.90
CA GLN A 127 -4.53 -8.71 -11.92
C GLN A 127 -5.29 -8.70 -10.59
N LEU A 128 -6.62 -8.72 -10.62
CA LEU A 128 -7.45 -8.87 -9.43
C LEU A 128 -7.19 -10.23 -8.74
N CYS A 129 -7.14 -11.32 -9.51
CA CYS A 129 -6.83 -12.64 -8.96
C CYS A 129 -5.46 -12.68 -8.26
N VAL A 130 -4.44 -12.08 -8.87
CA VAL A 130 -3.10 -11.95 -8.24
C VAL A 130 -3.19 -11.15 -6.95
N SER A 131 -3.90 -10.02 -6.94
CA SER A 131 -4.06 -9.19 -5.73
C SER A 131 -4.75 -9.96 -4.59
N ILE A 132 -5.81 -10.70 -4.90
CA ILE A 132 -6.52 -11.55 -3.92
C ILE A 132 -5.59 -12.67 -3.42
N PHE A 133 -4.87 -13.33 -4.30
CA PHE A 133 -3.98 -14.44 -3.94
C PHE A 133 -2.86 -13.99 -3.00
N ILE A 134 -2.20 -12.88 -3.31
CA ILE A 134 -1.16 -12.30 -2.45
C ILE A 134 -1.75 -11.86 -1.10
N ALA A 135 -2.91 -11.22 -1.09
CA ALA A 135 -3.59 -10.84 0.14
C ALA A 135 -3.94 -12.05 1.02
N LEU A 136 -4.37 -13.16 0.41
CA LEU A 136 -4.64 -14.41 1.14
C LEU A 136 -3.37 -14.98 1.76
N ILE A 137 -2.24 -14.98 1.06
CA ILE A 137 -0.95 -15.43 1.62
C ILE A 137 -0.59 -14.62 2.85
N TYR A 138 -0.63 -13.29 2.78
CA TYR A 138 -0.33 -12.41 3.91
C TYR A 138 -1.29 -12.66 5.09
N ARG A 139 -2.60 -12.80 4.84
CA ARG A 139 -3.60 -13.04 5.88
C ARG A 139 -3.43 -14.41 6.54
N ILE A 140 -3.27 -15.47 5.76
CA ILE A 140 -3.12 -16.83 6.25
C ILE A 140 -1.82 -16.94 7.06
N TYR A 141 -0.69 -16.48 6.51
CA TYR A 141 0.58 -16.50 7.21
C TYR A 141 0.52 -15.77 8.55
N SER A 142 -0.01 -14.52 8.55
CA SER A 142 -0.10 -13.72 9.76
C SER A 142 -1.01 -14.34 10.81
N LYS A 143 -2.17 -14.88 10.42
CA LYS A 143 -3.10 -15.53 11.36
C LYS A 143 -2.57 -16.82 11.98
N ILE A 144 -1.77 -17.60 11.23
CA ILE A 144 -1.18 -18.85 11.75
C ILE A 144 0.00 -18.54 12.68
N LYS A 145 0.82 -17.54 12.31
CA LYS A 145 2.09 -17.30 13.00
C LYS A 145 1.97 -16.37 14.20
N TYR A 146 0.98 -15.45 14.19
CA TYR A 146 0.86 -14.36 15.18
C TYR A 146 -0.52 -14.36 15.82
N GLU A 147 -0.58 -14.54 17.14
CA GLU A 147 -1.84 -14.57 17.90
C GLU A 147 -2.54 -13.21 17.92
N GLU A 148 -1.78 -12.12 17.88
CA GLU A 148 -2.29 -10.74 17.83
C GLU A 148 -3.07 -10.42 16.54
N CYS A 149 -2.97 -11.24 15.49
CA CYS A 149 -3.76 -11.10 14.27
C CYS A 149 -5.22 -11.58 14.40
N ARG A 150 -5.64 -12.01 15.59
CA ARG A 150 -7.04 -12.29 15.89
C ARG A 150 -7.79 -10.98 16.10
N ILE A 151 -8.74 -10.68 15.22
CA ILE A 151 -9.51 -9.44 15.27
C ILE A 151 -10.46 -9.46 16.46
N ILE A 152 -10.35 -8.46 17.32
CA ILE A 152 -11.31 -8.14 18.39
C ILE A 152 -11.97 -6.83 18.03
N TRP A 153 -13.26 -6.85 17.74
CA TRP A 153 -14.02 -5.64 17.50
C TRP A 153 -14.14 -4.84 18.80
N MET A 154 -13.33 -3.80 18.93
CA MET A 154 -13.32 -2.98 20.14
C MET A 154 -12.97 -1.52 19.79
N TYR A 155 -13.87 -0.63 20.14
CA TYR A 155 -13.66 0.80 19.97
C TYR A 155 -12.88 1.38 21.16
N ASP A 156 -11.56 1.60 21.00
CA ASP A 156 -10.72 2.26 22.00
C ASP A 156 -10.24 3.63 21.51
N LYS A 157 -10.84 4.69 22.07
CA LYS A 157 -10.51 6.09 21.73
C LYS A 157 -9.03 6.44 21.99
N HIS A 158 -8.41 5.81 22.99
CA HIS A 158 -7.01 6.05 23.35
C HIS A 158 -6.03 5.50 22.31
N ILE A 159 -6.43 4.52 21.53
CA ILE A 159 -5.64 3.95 20.44
C ILE A 159 -5.98 4.66 19.12
N ILE A 160 -7.25 4.84 18.82
CA ILE A 160 -7.73 5.43 17.57
C ILE A 160 -7.24 6.87 17.39
N LYS A 161 -7.39 7.73 18.42
CA LYS A 161 -7.07 9.16 18.32
C LYS A 161 -5.61 9.44 17.94
N PRO A 162 -4.59 8.83 18.58
CA PRO A 162 -3.19 8.97 18.14
C PRO A 162 -2.94 8.43 16.73
N MET A 163 -3.53 7.29 16.36
CA MET A 163 -3.37 6.70 15.04
C MET A 163 -3.96 7.60 13.94
N LEU A 164 -5.17 8.11 14.13
CA LEU A 164 -5.80 9.03 13.18
C LEU A 164 -5.04 10.36 13.11
N GLY A 165 -4.64 10.94 14.25
CA GLY A 165 -3.86 12.16 14.29
C GLY A 165 -2.56 12.04 13.49
N PHE A 166 -1.80 10.96 13.70
CA PHE A 166 -0.60 10.69 12.91
C PHE A 166 -0.91 10.52 11.42
N THR A 167 -2.02 9.85 11.09
CA THR A 167 -2.43 9.61 9.70
C THR A 167 -2.77 10.92 9.00
N VAL A 168 -3.52 11.83 9.64
CA VAL A 168 -3.86 13.14 9.06
C VAL A 168 -2.61 13.96 8.76
N TRP A 169 -1.66 14.05 9.70
CA TRP A 169 -0.39 14.75 9.45
C TRP A 169 0.43 14.10 8.33
N SER A 170 0.45 12.77 8.27
CA SER A 170 1.13 12.03 7.20
C SER A 170 0.48 12.28 5.84
N ILE A 171 -0.86 12.35 5.78
CA ILE A 171 -1.59 12.69 4.54
C ILE A 171 -1.24 14.09 4.08
N LEU A 172 -1.24 15.09 4.99
CA LEU A 172 -0.86 16.47 4.66
C LEU A 172 0.56 16.54 4.07
N GLY A 173 1.52 15.84 4.68
CA GLY A 173 2.89 15.75 4.16
C GLY A 173 2.95 15.12 2.76
N ASN A 174 2.26 14.00 2.55
CA ASN A 174 2.22 13.31 1.25
C ASN A 174 1.51 14.13 0.18
N VAL A 175 0.38 14.78 0.49
CA VAL A 175 -0.33 15.66 -0.44
C VAL A 175 0.53 16.85 -0.83
N SER A 176 1.26 17.45 0.11
CA SER A 176 2.20 18.53 -0.16
C SER A 176 3.33 18.08 -1.09
N TYR A 177 3.89 16.88 -0.86
CA TYR A 177 4.93 16.30 -1.71
C TYR A 177 4.42 16.01 -3.13
N ILE A 178 3.23 15.40 -3.26
CA ILE A 178 2.58 15.16 -4.56
C ILE A 178 2.27 16.48 -5.26
N GLY A 179 1.72 17.45 -4.52
CA GLY A 179 1.44 18.79 -5.05
C GLY A 179 2.69 19.48 -5.59
N LEU A 180 3.81 19.39 -4.87
CA LEU A 180 5.08 19.94 -5.33
C LEU A 180 5.61 19.24 -6.59
N THR A 181 5.60 17.90 -6.62
CA THR A 181 6.13 17.13 -7.75
C THR A 181 5.27 17.28 -8.99
N GLN A 182 3.94 17.21 -8.87
CA GLN A 182 3.01 17.38 -9.99
C GLN A 182 2.88 18.85 -10.41
N GLY A 183 2.92 19.78 -9.45
CA GLY A 183 2.95 21.21 -9.73
C GLY A 183 4.13 21.62 -10.61
N VAL A 184 5.33 21.11 -10.30
CA VAL A 184 6.50 21.35 -11.16
C VAL A 184 6.35 20.71 -12.54
N ASN A 185 5.72 19.53 -12.67
CA ASN A 185 5.43 18.94 -13.98
C ASN A 185 4.49 19.81 -14.81
N ILE A 186 3.44 20.36 -14.19
CA ILE A 186 2.51 21.28 -14.86
C ILE A 186 3.22 22.56 -15.30
N LEU A 187 4.01 23.18 -14.43
CA LEU A 187 4.76 24.39 -14.76
C LEU A 187 5.76 24.15 -15.90
N LEU A 188 6.50 23.04 -15.87
CA LEU A 188 7.43 22.70 -16.93
C LEU A 188 6.72 22.49 -18.27
N ASN A 189 5.55 21.85 -18.25
CA ASN A 189 4.76 21.65 -19.46
C ASN A 189 4.25 22.99 -20.02
N LEU A 190 3.74 23.87 -19.17
CA LEU A 190 3.19 25.17 -19.56
C LEU A 190 4.25 26.14 -20.11
N PHE A 191 5.44 26.19 -19.47
CA PHE A 191 6.46 27.17 -19.83
C PHE A 191 7.50 26.66 -20.84
N PHE A 192 7.82 25.35 -20.80
CA PHE A 192 8.91 24.76 -21.59
C PHE A 192 8.45 23.66 -22.55
N GLY A 193 7.18 23.31 -22.51
CA GLY A 193 6.58 22.34 -23.42
C GLY A 193 6.90 20.86 -23.08
N PRO A 194 6.40 19.92 -23.90
CA PRO A 194 6.42 18.49 -23.61
C PRO A 194 7.82 17.87 -23.67
N VAL A 195 8.76 18.45 -24.43
CA VAL A 195 10.12 17.89 -24.57
C VAL A 195 10.89 17.95 -23.25
N VAL A 196 10.86 19.11 -22.58
CA VAL A 196 11.53 19.29 -21.27
C VAL A 196 10.85 18.45 -20.21
N ASN A 197 9.52 18.34 -20.25
CA ASN A 197 8.77 17.49 -19.32
C ASN A 197 9.12 16.01 -19.50
N SER A 198 9.31 15.54 -20.73
CA SER A 198 9.76 14.17 -21.03
C SER A 198 11.18 13.89 -20.51
N ALA A 199 12.11 14.82 -20.70
CA ALA A 199 13.47 14.71 -20.17
C ALA A 199 13.47 14.62 -18.64
N ARG A 200 12.64 15.45 -17.97
CA ARG A 200 12.44 15.37 -16.53
C ARG A 200 11.86 14.03 -16.09
N ALA A 201 10.87 13.48 -16.84
CA ALA A 201 10.27 12.19 -16.51
C ALA A 201 11.33 11.08 -16.43
N ILE A 202 12.30 11.08 -17.36
CA ILE A 202 13.43 10.12 -17.34
C ILE A 202 14.30 10.34 -16.08
N ALA A 203 14.65 11.59 -15.77
CA ALA A 203 15.46 11.91 -14.58
C ALA A 203 14.74 11.49 -13.28
N VAL A 204 13.43 11.75 -13.18
CA VAL A 204 12.62 11.32 -12.03
C VAL A 204 12.53 9.81 -11.96
N GLN A 205 12.46 9.08 -13.07
CA GLN A 205 12.48 7.62 -13.09
C GLN A 205 13.77 7.05 -12.49
N VAL A 206 14.92 7.62 -12.84
CA VAL A 206 16.21 7.22 -12.24
C VAL A 206 16.23 7.53 -10.74
N GLN A 207 15.80 8.72 -10.35
CA GLN A 207 15.71 9.14 -8.95
C GLN A 207 14.81 8.21 -8.13
N THR A 208 13.62 7.86 -8.64
CA THR A 208 12.69 6.97 -7.93
C THR A 208 13.25 5.56 -7.80
N THR A 209 13.99 5.07 -8.79
CA THR A 209 14.67 3.78 -8.73
C THR A 209 15.74 3.79 -7.61
N LEU A 210 16.56 4.81 -7.53
CA LEU A 210 17.55 4.97 -6.46
C LEU A 210 16.89 5.10 -5.08
N ASN A 211 15.83 5.90 -5.00
CA ASN A 211 15.07 6.07 -3.75
C ASN A 211 14.41 4.78 -3.26
N SER A 212 14.03 3.86 -4.16
CA SER A 212 13.47 2.58 -3.76
C SER A 212 14.46 1.70 -3.00
N PHE A 213 15.76 1.73 -3.34
CA PHE A 213 16.79 1.05 -2.55
C PHE A 213 16.87 1.60 -1.13
N TRP A 214 16.90 2.91 -0.99
CA TRP A 214 16.92 3.58 0.31
C TRP A 214 15.65 3.28 1.12
N THR A 215 14.49 3.34 0.50
CA THR A 215 13.21 3.07 1.16
C THR A 215 13.12 1.62 1.64
N ASN A 216 13.60 0.65 0.85
CA ASN A 216 13.64 -0.75 1.26
C ASN A 216 14.60 -0.98 2.45
N PHE A 217 15.75 -0.31 2.46
CA PHE A 217 16.67 -0.34 3.58
C PHE A 217 16.04 0.23 4.85
N LEU A 218 15.40 1.41 4.76
CA LEU A 218 14.68 2.01 5.88
C LEU A 218 13.53 1.11 6.38
N THR A 219 12.83 0.43 5.49
CA THR A 219 11.76 -0.49 5.86
C THR A 219 12.27 -1.65 6.73
N ALA A 220 13.50 -2.10 6.51
CA ALA A 220 14.14 -3.15 7.30
C ALA A 220 14.68 -2.66 8.66
N ILE A 221 15.22 -1.44 8.72
CA ILE A 221 15.85 -0.89 9.93
C ILE A 221 14.84 -0.20 10.87
N ASN A 222 13.86 0.50 10.34
CA ASN A 222 12.89 1.25 11.15
C ASN A 222 12.20 0.41 12.26
N PRO A 223 11.77 -0.83 12.03
CA PRO A 223 11.20 -1.65 13.10
C PRO A 223 12.20 -1.90 14.24
N GLN A 224 13.48 -2.13 13.93
CA GLN A 224 14.52 -2.38 14.93
C GLN A 224 14.75 -1.14 15.81
N ILE A 225 14.84 0.05 15.21
CA ILE A 225 14.97 1.33 15.91
C ILE A 225 13.77 1.57 16.84
N ILE A 226 12.55 1.39 16.33
CA ILE A 226 11.31 1.62 17.10
C ILE A 226 11.20 0.64 18.26
N LYS A 227 11.57 -0.62 18.03
CA LYS A 227 11.54 -1.67 19.05
C LYS A 227 12.57 -1.42 20.15
N SER A 228 13.83 -1.11 19.80
CA SER A 228 14.88 -0.75 20.75
C SER A 228 14.51 0.49 21.58
N TYR A 229 13.84 1.46 20.97
CA TYR A 229 13.30 2.60 21.69
C TYR A 229 12.18 2.19 22.67
N ALA A 230 11.28 1.34 22.25
CA ALA A 230 10.15 0.88 23.07
C ALA A 230 10.58 -0.02 24.25
N SER A 231 11.66 -0.81 24.06
CA SER A 231 12.26 -1.66 25.12
C SER A 231 13.29 -0.94 26.00
N ASN A 232 13.55 0.37 25.76
CA ASN A 232 14.54 1.17 26.50
C ASN A 232 16.01 0.68 26.33
N GLU A 233 16.32 0.00 25.23
CA GLU A 233 17.69 -0.46 24.89
C GLU A 233 18.50 0.67 24.24
N VAL A 234 18.91 1.66 25.02
CA VAL A 234 19.55 2.89 24.52
C VAL A 234 20.86 2.62 23.78
N SER A 235 21.66 1.66 24.25
CA SER A 235 22.95 1.30 23.60
C SER A 235 22.73 0.79 22.17
N ARG A 236 21.76 -0.11 21.98
CA ARG A 236 21.42 -0.67 20.68
C ARG A 236 20.79 0.38 19.76
N LEU A 237 19.99 1.30 20.33
CA LEU A 237 19.43 2.42 19.58
C LEU A 237 20.54 3.31 18.99
N HIS A 238 21.55 3.66 19.79
CA HIS A 238 22.69 4.47 19.33
C HIS A 238 23.49 3.75 18.23
N GLU A 239 23.73 2.46 18.37
CA GLU A 239 24.42 1.66 17.35
C GLU A 239 23.64 1.69 16.01
N LEU A 240 22.32 1.44 16.03
CA LEU A 240 21.48 1.44 14.83
C LEU A 240 21.36 2.81 14.15
N VAL A 241 21.43 3.91 14.90
CA VAL A 241 21.35 5.28 14.35
C VAL A 241 22.71 5.75 13.82
N SER A 242 23.83 5.18 14.32
CA SER A 242 25.18 5.54 13.89
C SER A 242 25.69 4.75 12.67
N MET A 243 24.96 3.72 12.23
CA MET A 243 25.20 2.98 10.98
C MET A 243 24.81 3.79 9.74
#